data_f08c3f9f34671ce84a386adfbf634d55
#
_entry.id   f08c3f9f34671ce84a386adfbf634d55
#
_cell.length_a   1.000
_cell.length_b   1.000
_cell.length_c   1.000
_cell.angle_alpha   90.00
_cell.angle_beta   90.00
_cell.angle_gamma   90.00
#
_symmetry.space_group_name_H-M   'P 1'
#
loop_
_entity.id
_entity.type
_entity.pdbx_description
1 polymer ?
#
loop_
_entity_poly.entity_id
_entity_poly.type
_entity_poly.pdbx_seq_one_letter_code
_entity_poly.pdbx_strand_id
1 'polypeptide(L)'
;MPSIPIYVATVCLLLATVFPVWATPADQSHQPLILDSGSTYLAGSHWQYFKTEQLSVEEASKQLNSLNDQSLWQQSIDEYPNLGAGDAGYWFTMQVQASDTSDWFLRNRYSLLDTVALFQCPEGVRDASQCHVSRGGDRIPYTERAINHPNLILPLDLTPGATYDLYLYVTTEGTYQLPMEFVDQATLNTQLINNGVFRGAYYAVMLAMALYNLVLFFAVRDRLYLYYTAFVCSFLFFHMNFEGSAFGYFWPDKPELNAFMV
;
A
#
# COMPACT_ATOMS: atom_id res chain seq x y z
N MET A 1 19.02 63.88 40.54
CA MET A 1 18.21 62.71 40.18
C MET A 1 17.56 62.97 38.83
N PRO A 2 18.00 62.33 37.75
CA PRO A 2 17.42 62.53 36.43
C PRO A 2 16.26 61.55 36.22
N SER A 3 15.17 62.08 35.70
CA SER A 3 13.95 61.43 35.29
C SER A 3 14.21 60.53 34.04
N ILE A 4 13.84 59.25 34.15
CA ILE A 4 13.87 58.28 33.05
C ILE A 4 12.69 58.60 32.10
N PRO A 5 12.93 58.71 30.78
CA PRO A 5 11.89 59.15 29.86
C PRO A 5 10.87 58.04 29.56
N ILE A 6 9.60 58.45 29.52
CA ILE A 6 8.36 57.72 29.29
C ILE A 6 8.32 56.95 27.94
N TYR A 7 9.35 57.03 27.11
CA TYR A 7 9.41 56.43 25.75
C TYR A 7 9.66 54.94 25.72
N VAL A 8 10.05 54.29 26.81
CA VAL A 8 10.33 52.85 26.84
C VAL A 8 9.04 52.01 27.03
N ALA A 9 8.00 52.61 27.65
CA ALA A 9 6.74 51.91 27.88
C ALA A 9 5.85 51.78 26.65
N THR A 10 6.01 52.66 25.64
CA THR A 10 5.15 52.66 24.44
C THR A 10 5.61 51.68 23.35
N VAL A 11 6.88 51.28 23.35
CA VAL A 11 7.41 50.29 22.36
C VAL A 11 7.07 48.85 22.73
N CYS A 12 6.89 48.54 24.04
CA CYS A 12 6.51 47.19 24.45
C CYS A 12 5.04 46.85 24.23
N LEU A 13 4.15 47.86 24.01
CA LEU A 13 2.72 47.61 23.83
C LEU A 13 2.30 47.36 22.37
N LEU A 14 3.19 47.59 21.39
CA LEU A 14 2.92 47.39 19.96
C LEU A 14 3.42 46.03 19.40
N LEU A 15 4.14 45.24 20.22
CA LEU A 15 4.61 43.92 19.82
C LEU A 15 3.68 42.75 20.24
N ALA A 16 2.56 43.05 20.85
CA ALA A 16 1.68 42.02 21.46
C ALA A 16 0.45 41.61 20.61
N THR A 17 0.34 42.02 19.34
CA THR A 17 -0.88 41.76 18.55
C THR A 17 -0.66 41.13 17.17
N VAL A 18 0.48 40.47 16.96
CA VAL A 18 0.58 39.55 15.80
C VAL A 18 0.69 38.15 16.34
N PHE A 19 -0.43 37.62 16.90
CA PHE A 19 -0.61 36.18 16.94
C PHE A 19 -0.83 35.75 15.50
N PRO A 20 0.03 34.84 14.94
CA PRO A 20 -0.35 34.19 13.72
C PRO A 20 -1.66 33.47 14.05
N VAL A 21 -2.74 33.83 13.38
CA VAL A 21 -3.90 32.97 13.27
C VAL A 21 -3.37 31.70 12.62
N TRP A 22 -3.13 30.70 13.42
CA TRP A 22 -2.94 29.34 12.92
C TRP A 22 -4.26 29.02 12.25
N ALA A 23 -4.26 29.11 10.93
CA ALA A 23 -5.35 28.58 10.14
C ALA A 23 -5.47 27.13 10.59
N THR A 24 -6.56 26.78 11.24
CA THR A 24 -6.97 25.39 11.42
C THR A 24 -6.87 24.77 10.04
N PRO A 25 -6.16 23.63 9.86
CA PRO A 25 -6.15 22.95 8.58
C PRO A 25 -7.62 22.82 8.17
N ALA A 26 -7.97 23.33 7.02
CA ALA A 26 -9.29 23.11 6.47
C ALA A 26 -9.51 21.60 6.49
N ASP A 27 -10.67 21.20 6.96
CA ASP A 27 -11.10 19.80 7.00
C ASP A 27 -10.99 19.24 5.57
N GLN A 28 -9.87 18.62 5.24
CA GLN A 28 -9.58 18.02 3.94
C GLN A 28 -10.25 16.65 3.81
N SER A 29 -10.97 16.20 4.85
CA SER A 29 -11.53 14.86 4.95
C SER A 29 -12.67 14.56 3.98
N HIS A 30 -13.14 15.54 3.20
CA HIS A 30 -14.29 15.39 2.30
C HIS A 30 -14.04 15.86 0.86
N GLN A 31 -12.81 16.18 0.49
CA GLN A 31 -12.52 16.49 -0.91
C GLN A 31 -11.97 15.26 -1.62
N PRO A 32 -12.54 14.91 -2.80
CA PRO A 32 -12.04 13.78 -3.58
C PRO A 32 -10.58 14.03 -4.02
N LEU A 33 -9.75 13.01 -3.96
CA LEU A 33 -8.43 13.04 -4.56
C LEU A 33 -8.58 13.06 -6.08
N ILE A 34 -8.12 14.13 -6.73
CA ILE A 34 -8.16 14.24 -8.18
C ILE A 34 -6.93 13.55 -8.76
N LEU A 35 -7.18 12.60 -9.67
CA LEU A 35 -6.14 11.80 -10.32
C LEU A 35 -5.92 12.31 -11.75
N ASP A 36 -4.70 12.80 -12.03
CA ASP A 36 -4.24 13.23 -13.35
C ASP A 36 -3.18 12.27 -13.89
N SER A 37 -3.29 11.81 -15.13
CA SER A 37 -2.35 10.87 -15.74
C SER A 37 -0.89 11.37 -15.74
N GLY A 38 0.06 10.44 -15.74
CA GLY A 38 1.49 10.74 -15.69
C GLY A 38 2.04 11.02 -14.29
N SER A 39 1.22 10.91 -13.25
CA SER A 39 1.60 11.11 -11.85
C SER A 39 1.32 9.87 -10.99
N THR A 40 2.05 9.76 -9.89
CA THR A 40 1.78 8.77 -8.84
C THR A 40 1.32 9.50 -7.60
N TYR A 41 0.19 9.11 -7.04
CA TYR A 41 -0.38 9.72 -5.85
C TYR A 41 -0.26 8.79 -4.66
N LEU A 42 0.44 9.23 -3.62
CA LEU A 42 0.48 8.51 -2.35
C LEU A 42 -0.86 8.67 -1.65
N ALA A 43 -1.52 7.56 -1.39
CA ALA A 43 -2.88 7.56 -0.87
C ALA A 43 -2.95 7.62 0.65
N GLY A 44 -1.85 7.33 1.35
CA GLY A 44 -1.86 7.06 2.80
C GLY A 44 -2.50 8.14 3.65
N SER A 45 -2.13 9.42 3.45
CA SER A 45 -2.69 10.54 4.22
C SER A 45 -4.13 10.92 3.85
N HIS A 46 -4.64 10.42 2.72
CA HIS A 46 -6.01 10.68 2.27
C HIS A 46 -7.02 9.68 2.82
N TRP A 47 -6.56 8.53 3.34
CA TRP A 47 -7.41 7.52 3.91
C TRP A 47 -7.95 7.91 5.27
N GLN A 48 -9.22 7.63 5.50
CA GLN A 48 -9.78 7.43 6.83
C GLN A 48 -9.85 5.94 7.11
N TYR A 49 -9.62 5.52 8.34
CA TYR A 49 -9.63 4.11 8.72
C TYR A 49 -10.27 3.87 10.08
N PHE A 50 -10.73 2.65 10.30
CA PHE A 50 -11.10 2.16 11.62
C PHE A 50 -10.80 0.67 11.76
N LYS A 51 -10.62 0.26 12.99
CA LYS A 51 -10.36 -1.12 13.37
C LYS A 51 -11.66 -1.88 13.58
N THR A 52 -11.75 -3.10 13.04
CA THR A 52 -12.87 -4.03 13.21
C THR A 52 -12.37 -5.43 13.56
N GLU A 53 -13.27 -6.36 13.76
CA GLU A 53 -12.93 -7.78 13.84
C GLU A 53 -12.44 -8.28 12.49
N GLN A 54 -11.70 -9.40 12.53
CA GLN A 54 -11.31 -10.08 11.30
C GLN A 54 -12.53 -10.75 10.66
N LEU A 55 -12.82 -10.38 9.42
CA LEU A 55 -13.99 -10.85 8.67
C LEU A 55 -13.54 -11.54 7.38
N SER A 56 -14.33 -12.47 6.91
CA SER A 56 -14.24 -12.93 5.52
C SER A 56 -14.68 -11.83 4.56
N VAL A 57 -14.31 -11.92 3.27
CA VAL A 57 -14.71 -10.93 2.26
C VAL A 57 -16.23 -10.84 2.13
N GLU A 58 -16.94 -11.96 2.29
CA GLU A 58 -18.40 -12.02 2.25
C GLU A 58 -19.03 -11.29 3.44
N GLU A 59 -18.47 -11.42 4.63
CA GLU A 59 -18.91 -10.69 5.83
C GLU A 59 -18.58 -9.21 5.71
N ALA A 60 -17.40 -8.86 5.22
CA ALA A 60 -17.01 -7.48 4.92
C ALA A 60 -17.98 -6.83 3.92
N SER A 61 -18.38 -7.55 2.86
CA SER A 61 -19.38 -7.07 1.89
C SER A 61 -20.73 -6.76 2.54
N LYS A 62 -21.14 -7.55 3.53
CA LYS A 62 -22.38 -7.29 4.30
C LYS A 62 -22.21 -6.13 5.27
N GLN A 63 -21.04 -6.04 5.91
CA GLN A 63 -20.74 -4.96 6.84
C GLN A 63 -20.71 -3.60 6.15
N LEU A 64 -20.27 -3.52 4.87
CA LEU A 64 -20.23 -2.28 4.09
C LEU A 64 -21.55 -1.51 4.14
N ASN A 65 -22.68 -2.23 4.06
CA ASN A 65 -24.02 -1.63 4.13
C ASN A 65 -24.33 -0.95 5.48
N SER A 66 -23.61 -1.31 6.54
CA SER A 66 -23.80 -0.79 7.90
C SER A 66 -22.79 0.27 8.32
N LEU A 67 -21.81 0.62 7.45
CA LEU A 67 -20.75 1.59 7.73
C LEU A 67 -21.26 3.06 7.71
N ASN A 68 -22.34 3.34 8.47
CA ASN A 68 -22.95 4.68 8.49
C ASN A 68 -22.41 5.58 9.59
N ASP A 69 -21.73 5.03 10.61
CA ASP A 69 -21.23 5.78 11.73
C ASP A 69 -19.90 6.47 11.40
N GLN A 70 -19.98 7.76 11.09
CA GLN A 70 -18.79 8.58 10.81
C GLN A 70 -17.88 8.77 12.03
N SER A 71 -18.38 8.57 13.25
CA SER A 71 -17.60 8.75 14.46
C SER A 71 -16.52 7.67 14.66
N LEU A 72 -16.61 6.55 13.96
CA LEU A 72 -15.64 5.45 14.01
C LEU A 72 -14.38 5.74 13.19
N TRP A 73 -14.48 6.62 12.18
CA TRP A 73 -13.40 6.86 11.23
C TRP A 73 -12.34 7.79 11.80
N GLN A 74 -11.09 7.40 11.68
CA GLN A 74 -9.91 8.16 12.08
C GLN A 74 -9.12 8.55 10.83
N GLN A 75 -8.71 9.83 10.74
CA GLN A 75 -7.88 10.29 9.63
C GLN A 75 -6.47 9.72 9.74
N SER A 76 -5.98 9.10 8.66
CA SER A 76 -4.58 8.74 8.54
C SER A 76 -3.73 10.00 8.35
N ILE A 77 -2.64 10.10 9.09
CA ILE A 77 -1.70 11.22 9.00
C ILE A 77 -0.42 10.85 8.25
N ASP A 78 -0.19 9.56 8.04
CA ASP A 78 1.02 9.03 7.43
C ASP A 78 0.82 8.76 5.93
N GLU A 79 1.79 9.13 5.11
CA GLU A 79 1.83 8.76 3.69
C GLU A 79 1.93 7.24 3.49
N TYR A 80 2.55 6.54 4.45
CA TYR A 80 2.73 5.09 4.49
C TYR A 80 2.19 4.52 5.79
N PRO A 81 0.87 4.37 5.93
CA PRO A 81 0.27 3.90 7.17
C PRO A 81 0.86 2.55 7.59
N ASN A 82 1.33 2.49 8.82
CA ASN A 82 1.81 1.27 9.47
C ASN A 82 1.07 1.11 10.80
N LEU A 83 0.10 0.20 10.82
CA LEU A 83 -0.76 -0.01 11.99
C LEU A 83 -0.22 -1.11 12.92
N GLY A 84 1.04 -1.55 12.69
CA GLY A 84 1.68 -2.60 13.47
C GLY A 84 1.19 -4.00 13.13
N ALA A 85 1.49 -4.97 13.98
CA ALA A 85 1.02 -6.34 13.86
C ALA A 85 -0.22 -6.56 14.73
N GLY A 86 -1.15 -7.40 14.28
CA GLY A 86 -2.36 -7.71 15.03
C GLY A 86 -3.34 -8.58 14.23
N ASP A 87 -4.32 -9.15 14.95
CA ASP A 87 -5.31 -10.08 14.39
C ASP A 87 -6.65 -9.38 14.08
N ALA A 88 -6.64 -8.08 13.80
CA ALA A 88 -7.86 -7.32 13.55
C ALA A 88 -8.03 -7.05 12.06
N GLY A 89 -9.27 -6.85 11.60
CA GLY A 89 -9.54 -6.24 10.31
C GLY A 89 -9.46 -4.71 10.36
N TYR A 90 -9.16 -4.10 9.24
CA TYR A 90 -9.19 -2.65 9.08
C TYR A 90 -9.98 -2.27 7.84
N TRP A 91 -10.85 -1.28 8.02
CA TRP A 91 -11.50 -0.59 6.92
C TRP A 91 -10.81 0.73 6.64
N PHE A 92 -10.68 1.03 5.37
CA PHE A 92 -10.19 2.33 4.89
C PHE A 92 -11.22 2.91 3.92
N THR A 93 -11.40 4.23 3.94
CA THR A 93 -12.26 4.92 2.98
C THR A 93 -11.65 6.23 2.52
N MET A 94 -11.90 6.58 1.27
CA MET A 94 -11.60 7.88 0.69
C MET A 94 -12.42 8.10 -0.57
N GLN A 95 -12.45 9.34 -1.05
CA GLN A 95 -13.07 9.69 -2.32
C GLN A 95 -12.01 9.94 -3.39
N VAL A 96 -12.28 9.47 -4.60
CA VAL A 96 -11.40 9.70 -5.76
C VAL A 96 -12.21 10.16 -6.97
N GLN A 97 -11.56 10.95 -7.83
CA GLN A 97 -12.11 11.40 -9.10
C GLN A 97 -11.00 11.38 -10.15
N ALA A 98 -11.20 10.72 -11.29
CA ALA A 98 -10.29 10.81 -12.41
C ALA A 98 -10.59 12.05 -13.25
N SER A 99 -9.54 12.77 -13.67
CA SER A 99 -9.67 13.93 -14.57
C SER A 99 -9.72 13.52 -16.05
N ASP A 100 -9.19 12.33 -16.37
CA ASP A 100 -9.03 11.84 -17.73
C ASP A 100 -9.53 10.37 -17.90
N THR A 101 -9.41 9.85 -19.13
CA THR A 101 -9.84 8.49 -19.50
C THR A 101 -8.76 7.42 -19.29
N SER A 102 -7.74 7.70 -18.49
CA SER A 102 -6.69 6.73 -18.21
C SER A 102 -7.19 5.59 -17.33
N ASP A 103 -6.67 4.39 -17.55
CA ASP A 103 -6.90 3.26 -16.64
C ASP A 103 -6.09 3.47 -15.36
N TRP A 104 -6.77 3.44 -14.23
CA TRP A 104 -6.18 3.68 -12.92
C TRP A 104 -6.10 2.42 -12.09
N PHE A 105 -5.07 2.35 -11.24
CA PHE A 105 -4.83 1.23 -10.35
C PHE A 105 -4.50 1.73 -8.94
N LEU A 106 -5.06 1.07 -7.95
CA LEU A 106 -4.59 1.16 -6.57
C LEU A 106 -3.54 0.07 -6.36
N ARG A 107 -2.30 0.47 -6.11
CA ARG A 107 -1.18 -0.43 -5.87
C ARG A 107 -0.73 -0.37 -4.41
N ASN A 108 -0.55 -1.53 -3.78
CA ASN A 108 0.22 -1.67 -2.56
C ASN A 108 1.55 -2.36 -2.88
N ARG A 109 2.66 -1.74 -2.47
CA ARG A 109 4.00 -2.31 -2.70
C ARG A 109 4.36 -3.42 -1.72
N TYR A 110 3.66 -3.51 -0.61
CA TYR A 110 3.84 -4.58 0.37
C TYR A 110 3.01 -5.80 -0.05
N SER A 111 3.69 -6.93 -0.29
CA SER A 111 3.08 -8.13 -0.89
C SER A 111 2.52 -9.13 0.12
N LEU A 112 2.73 -8.91 1.43
CA LEU A 112 2.41 -9.85 2.49
C LEU A 112 1.11 -9.49 3.25
N LEU A 113 0.11 -9.00 2.54
CA LEU A 113 -1.25 -8.82 3.08
C LEU A 113 -2.07 -10.07 2.75
N ASP A 114 -2.70 -10.67 3.76
CA ASP A 114 -3.44 -11.93 3.60
C ASP A 114 -4.66 -11.78 2.71
N THR A 115 -5.54 -10.83 3.04
CA THR A 115 -6.77 -10.58 2.29
C THR A 115 -7.02 -9.10 2.15
N VAL A 116 -7.27 -8.68 0.93
CA VAL A 116 -7.63 -7.32 0.58
C VAL A 116 -8.85 -7.34 -0.32
N ALA A 117 -9.88 -6.57 0.04
CA ALA A 117 -11.06 -6.36 -0.78
C ALA A 117 -11.30 -4.86 -0.97
N LEU A 118 -11.26 -4.40 -2.22
CA LEU A 118 -11.56 -3.03 -2.61
C LEU A 118 -12.95 -2.98 -3.21
N PHE A 119 -13.80 -2.15 -2.62
CA PHE A 119 -15.13 -1.83 -3.10
C PHE A 119 -15.09 -0.41 -3.67
N GLN A 120 -15.23 -0.30 -4.97
CA GLN A 120 -15.38 0.98 -5.66
C GLN A 120 -16.86 1.23 -5.89
N CYS A 121 -17.40 2.20 -5.19
CA CYS A 121 -18.83 2.51 -5.19
C CYS A 121 -19.10 3.88 -5.84
N PRO A 122 -20.22 4.09 -6.52
CA PRO A 122 -20.66 5.43 -6.88
C PRO A 122 -20.79 6.31 -5.63
N GLU A 123 -20.60 7.61 -5.77
CA GLU A 123 -20.67 8.57 -4.66
C GLU A 123 -21.96 8.38 -3.82
N GLY A 124 -21.80 8.25 -2.50
CA GLY A 124 -22.86 8.06 -1.53
C GLY A 124 -23.49 6.66 -1.50
N VAL A 125 -23.06 5.74 -2.35
CA VAL A 125 -23.55 4.35 -2.36
C VAL A 125 -22.68 3.47 -1.46
N ARG A 126 -23.33 2.70 -0.57
CA ARG A 126 -22.67 1.75 0.34
C ARG A 126 -23.22 0.33 0.22
N ASP A 127 -23.81 0.01 -0.90
CA ASP A 127 -24.33 -1.32 -1.19
C ASP A 127 -23.31 -2.07 -2.05
N ALA A 128 -22.69 -3.11 -1.48
CA ALA A 128 -21.68 -3.92 -2.17
C ALA A 128 -22.17 -4.50 -3.52
N SER A 129 -23.47 -4.70 -3.67
CA SER A 129 -24.06 -5.19 -4.92
C SER A 129 -24.01 -4.18 -6.08
N GLN A 130 -23.86 -2.90 -5.75
CA GLN A 130 -23.76 -1.79 -6.70
C GLN A 130 -22.31 -1.30 -6.89
N CYS A 131 -21.38 -1.91 -6.18
CA CYS A 131 -19.95 -1.55 -6.22
C CYS A 131 -19.18 -2.54 -7.11
N HIS A 132 -18.18 -2.03 -7.81
CA HIS A 132 -17.16 -2.88 -8.41
C HIS A 132 -16.24 -3.42 -7.32
N VAL A 133 -16.08 -4.75 -7.24
CA VAL A 133 -15.29 -5.40 -6.19
C VAL A 133 -14.04 -6.03 -6.78
N SER A 134 -12.87 -5.55 -6.35
CA SER A 134 -11.57 -6.13 -6.67
C SER A 134 -10.99 -6.81 -5.44
N ARG A 135 -10.44 -8.01 -5.61
CA ARG A 135 -9.87 -8.81 -4.52
C ARG A 135 -8.40 -9.10 -4.76
N GLY A 136 -7.63 -9.20 -3.68
CA GLY A 136 -6.23 -9.53 -3.72
C GLY A 136 -5.72 -9.97 -2.35
N GLY A 137 -4.42 -10.23 -2.28
CA GLY A 137 -3.77 -10.72 -1.07
C GLY A 137 -3.04 -12.03 -1.32
N ASP A 138 -2.31 -12.51 -0.34
CA ASP A 138 -1.49 -13.72 -0.47
C ASP A 138 -2.25 -15.01 -0.11
N ARG A 139 -3.48 -14.89 0.44
CA ARG A 139 -4.43 -16.00 0.66
C ARG A 139 -5.30 -16.31 -0.56
N ILE A 140 -5.20 -15.52 -1.64
CA ILE A 140 -5.91 -15.76 -2.88
C ILE A 140 -4.94 -16.38 -3.89
N PRO A 141 -5.35 -17.43 -4.65
CA PRO A 141 -4.53 -17.99 -5.71
C PRO A 141 -3.99 -16.89 -6.63
N TYR A 142 -2.71 -17.00 -6.99
CA TYR A 142 -2.05 -15.96 -7.78
C TYR A 142 -2.73 -15.75 -9.13
N THR A 143 -3.28 -16.82 -9.70
CA THR A 143 -4.00 -16.83 -10.98
C THR A 143 -5.38 -16.19 -10.91
N GLU A 144 -5.97 -16.04 -9.72
CA GLU A 144 -7.28 -15.38 -9.51
C GLU A 144 -7.14 -13.87 -9.23
N ARG A 145 -5.92 -13.35 -9.12
CA ARG A 145 -5.68 -11.91 -8.94
C ARG A 145 -6.02 -11.17 -10.22
N ALA A 146 -6.56 -9.97 -10.10
CA ALA A 146 -6.87 -9.11 -11.24
C ALA A 146 -5.63 -8.84 -12.12
N ILE A 147 -4.46 -8.72 -11.49
CA ILE A 147 -3.16 -8.60 -12.16
C ILE A 147 -2.18 -9.59 -11.50
N ASN A 148 -1.61 -10.48 -12.33
CA ASN A 148 -0.63 -11.48 -11.89
C ASN A 148 0.73 -10.81 -11.63
N HIS A 149 0.87 -10.19 -10.46
CA HIS A 149 2.10 -9.51 -10.04
C HIS A 149 2.35 -9.77 -8.54
N PRO A 150 3.63 -9.82 -8.07
CA PRO A 150 3.95 -9.95 -6.65
C PRO A 150 3.32 -8.87 -5.78
N ASN A 151 3.34 -7.61 -6.23
CA ASN A 151 2.65 -6.52 -5.54
C ASN A 151 1.15 -6.64 -5.75
N LEU A 152 0.40 -6.18 -4.76
CA LEU A 152 -1.05 -6.06 -4.88
C LEU A 152 -1.39 -4.89 -5.81
N ILE A 153 -2.05 -5.18 -6.92
CA ILE A 153 -2.49 -4.19 -7.91
C ILE A 153 -3.97 -4.42 -8.18
N LEU A 154 -4.80 -3.45 -7.80
CA LEU A 154 -6.25 -3.50 -7.92
C LEU A 154 -6.70 -2.50 -8.99
N PRO A 155 -7.34 -2.95 -10.08
CA PRO A 155 -7.85 -2.05 -11.12
C PRO A 155 -9.02 -1.23 -10.57
N LEU A 156 -9.14 -0.01 -11.09
CA LEU A 156 -10.23 0.93 -10.83
C LEU A 156 -10.94 1.25 -12.13
N ASP A 157 -12.27 1.21 -12.12
CA ASP A 157 -13.12 1.60 -13.25
C ASP A 157 -13.64 3.02 -13.00
N LEU A 158 -12.86 4.03 -13.36
CA LEU A 158 -13.15 5.44 -13.11
C LEU A 158 -13.63 6.14 -14.39
N THR A 159 -14.84 6.68 -14.34
CA THR A 159 -15.33 7.56 -15.39
C THR A 159 -14.84 8.98 -15.13
N PRO A 160 -14.23 9.67 -16.12
CA PRO A 160 -13.74 11.03 -15.95
C PRO A 160 -14.80 11.99 -15.42
N GLY A 161 -14.42 12.77 -14.40
CA GLY A 161 -15.30 13.75 -13.77
C GLY A 161 -16.31 13.17 -12.78
N ALA A 162 -16.47 11.85 -12.69
CA ALA A 162 -17.32 11.21 -11.69
C ALA A 162 -16.53 10.94 -10.40
N THR A 163 -17.18 11.17 -9.25
CA THR A 163 -16.62 10.86 -7.92
C THR A 163 -17.03 9.46 -7.52
N TYR A 164 -16.07 8.73 -6.92
CA TYR A 164 -16.28 7.39 -6.39
C TYR A 164 -15.86 7.34 -4.93
N ASP A 165 -16.66 6.64 -4.13
CA ASP A 165 -16.28 6.25 -2.77
C ASP A 165 -15.52 4.92 -2.83
N LEU A 166 -14.29 4.92 -2.34
CA LEU A 166 -13.49 3.71 -2.18
C LEU A 166 -13.58 3.22 -0.75
N TYR A 167 -13.91 1.94 -0.59
CA TYR A 167 -13.83 1.24 0.68
C TYR A 167 -12.88 0.07 0.52
N LEU A 168 -11.83 0.06 1.33
CA LEU A 168 -10.83 -0.99 1.31
C LEU A 168 -10.86 -1.74 2.64
N TYR A 169 -11.13 -3.03 2.58
CA TYR A 169 -11.02 -3.93 3.71
C TYR A 169 -9.71 -4.69 3.64
N VAL A 170 -8.96 -4.71 4.74
CA VAL A 170 -7.66 -5.38 4.83
C VAL A 170 -7.60 -6.22 6.09
N THR A 171 -7.12 -7.46 5.96
CA THR A 171 -6.77 -8.32 7.08
C THR A 171 -5.44 -9.02 6.81
N THR A 172 -4.63 -9.18 7.85
CA THR A 172 -3.37 -9.92 7.81
C THR A 172 -3.01 -10.42 9.22
N GLU A 173 -2.38 -11.57 9.29
CA GLU A 173 -1.75 -12.09 10.53
C GLU A 173 -0.38 -11.44 10.77
N GLY A 174 0.16 -10.76 9.76
CA GLY A 174 1.45 -10.08 9.81
C GLY A 174 1.36 -8.61 10.23
N THR A 175 2.17 -7.79 9.60
CA THR A 175 2.21 -6.34 9.85
C THR A 175 1.39 -5.59 8.82
N TYR A 176 0.53 -4.67 9.27
CA TYR A 176 -0.26 -3.79 8.42
C TYR A 176 0.60 -2.66 7.86
N GLN A 177 1.34 -2.95 6.79
CA GLN A 177 2.08 -1.96 6.02
C GLN A 177 1.29 -1.63 4.74
N LEU A 178 0.88 -0.38 4.61
CA LEU A 178 -0.05 0.05 3.58
C LEU A 178 0.55 1.20 2.74
N PRO A 179 1.70 0.99 2.06
CA PRO A 179 2.27 1.94 1.11
C PRO A 179 1.43 1.96 -0.17
N MET A 180 0.19 2.46 -0.05
CA MET A 180 -0.76 2.52 -1.14
C MET A 180 -0.55 3.74 -2.00
N GLU A 181 -0.66 3.56 -3.31
CA GLU A 181 -0.53 4.62 -4.30
C GLU A 181 -1.49 4.41 -5.47
N PHE A 182 -2.00 5.49 -6.01
CA PHE A 182 -2.72 5.50 -7.28
C PHE A 182 -1.74 5.73 -8.41
N VAL A 183 -1.86 4.95 -9.47
CA VAL A 183 -0.98 5.01 -10.62
C VAL A 183 -1.75 4.70 -11.90
N ASP A 184 -1.50 5.48 -12.96
CA ASP A 184 -2.05 5.20 -14.28
C ASP A 184 -1.33 4.02 -14.96
N GLN A 185 -1.97 3.43 -16.00
CA GLN A 185 -1.44 2.28 -16.74
C GLN A 185 -0.05 2.52 -17.34
N ALA A 186 0.22 3.70 -17.89
CA ALA A 186 1.49 4.00 -18.54
C ALA A 186 2.63 4.09 -17.53
N THR A 187 2.39 4.79 -16.43
CA THR A 187 3.32 4.93 -15.31
C THR A 187 3.54 3.58 -14.62
N LEU A 188 2.46 2.81 -14.38
CA LEU A 188 2.53 1.48 -13.81
C LEU A 188 3.43 0.57 -14.65
N ASN A 189 3.19 0.48 -15.97
CA ASN A 189 4.00 -0.35 -16.86
C ASN A 189 5.47 0.02 -16.84
N THR A 190 5.78 1.32 -16.86
CA THR A 190 7.17 1.80 -16.80
C THR A 190 7.84 1.38 -15.51
N GLN A 191 7.15 1.52 -14.37
CA GLN A 191 7.68 1.14 -13.06
C GLN A 191 7.84 -0.37 -12.92
N LEU A 192 6.88 -1.17 -13.44
CA LEU A 192 6.96 -2.62 -13.40
C LEU A 192 8.14 -3.15 -14.24
N ILE A 193 8.37 -2.59 -15.44
CA ILE A 193 9.50 -2.95 -16.28
C ILE A 193 10.82 -2.60 -15.61
N ASN A 194 10.97 -1.36 -15.10
CA ASN A 194 12.20 -0.94 -14.43
C ASN A 194 12.51 -1.80 -13.20
N ASN A 195 11.52 -2.01 -12.33
CA ASN A 195 11.67 -2.87 -11.15
C ASN A 195 11.98 -4.32 -11.54
N GLY A 196 11.38 -4.83 -12.62
CA GLY A 196 11.63 -6.15 -13.16
C GLY A 196 13.08 -6.31 -13.64
N VAL A 197 13.63 -5.31 -14.34
CA VAL A 197 15.04 -5.31 -14.81
C VAL A 197 15.99 -5.32 -13.60
N PHE A 198 15.80 -4.46 -12.60
CA PHE A 198 16.66 -4.43 -11.41
C PHE A 198 16.59 -5.74 -10.62
N ARG A 199 15.40 -6.29 -10.45
CA ARG A 199 15.19 -7.57 -9.77
C ARG A 199 15.85 -8.72 -10.54
N GLY A 200 15.67 -8.77 -11.87
CA GLY A 200 16.30 -9.77 -12.74
C GLY A 200 17.82 -9.70 -12.70
N ALA A 201 18.40 -8.49 -12.74
CA ALA A 201 19.83 -8.29 -12.60
C ALA A 201 20.37 -8.79 -11.25
N TYR A 202 19.66 -8.47 -10.15
CA TYR A 202 20.00 -8.96 -8.81
C TYR A 202 20.00 -10.50 -8.75
N TYR A 203 18.95 -11.16 -9.25
CA TYR A 203 18.86 -12.62 -9.28
C TYR A 203 19.94 -13.25 -10.15
N ALA A 204 20.27 -12.63 -11.30
CA ALA A 204 21.33 -13.10 -12.18
C ALA A 204 22.72 -13.06 -11.50
N VAL A 205 23.03 -11.98 -10.77
CA VAL A 205 24.27 -11.86 -10.00
C VAL A 205 24.35 -12.92 -8.91
N MET A 206 23.29 -13.10 -8.13
CA MET A 206 23.24 -14.11 -7.06
C MET A 206 23.41 -15.53 -7.61
N LEU A 207 22.74 -15.83 -8.74
CA LEU A 207 22.88 -17.13 -9.40
C LEU A 207 24.30 -17.35 -9.95
N ALA A 208 24.90 -16.32 -10.57
CA ALA A 208 26.29 -16.39 -11.06
C ALA A 208 27.28 -16.67 -9.90
N MET A 209 27.09 -16.02 -8.75
CA MET A 209 27.90 -16.27 -7.55
C MET A 209 27.73 -17.71 -7.03
N ALA A 210 26.50 -18.23 -6.99
CA ALA A 210 26.23 -19.60 -6.59
C ALA A 210 26.91 -20.60 -7.54
N LEU A 211 26.76 -20.41 -8.86
CA LEU A 211 27.38 -21.26 -9.88
C LEU A 211 28.91 -21.19 -9.83
N TYR A 212 29.49 -20.01 -9.66
CA TYR A 212 30.93 -19.83 -9.54
C TYR A 212 31.49 -20.63 -8.35
N ASN A 213 30.86 -20.51 -7.17
CA ASN A 213 31.27 -21.25 -5.98
C ASN A 213 31.06 -22.77 -6.15
N LEU A 214 30.01 -23.18 -6.85
CA LEU A 214 29.79 -24.59 -7.19
C LEU A 214 30.90 -25.15 -8.07
N VAL A 215 31.37 -24.39 -9.07
CA VAL A 215 32.51 -24.76 -9.91
C VAL A 215 33.80 -24.87 -9.10
N LEU A 216 34.04 -23.91 -8.19
CA LEU A 216 35.19 -23.98 -7.27
C LEU A 216 35.12 -25.20 -6.34
N PHE A 217 33.95 -25.59 -5.88
CA PHE A 217 33.77 -26.82 -5.10
C PHE A 217 34.24 -28.05 -5.88
N PHE A 218 33.89 -28.19 -7.15
CA PHE A 218 34.33 -29.32 -7.95
C PHE A 218 35.83 -29.28 -8.28
N ALA A 219 36.40 -28.07 -8.46
CA ALA A 219 37.82 -27.90 -8.78
C ALA A 219 38.75 -28.12 -7.56
N VAL A 220 38.41 -27.51 -6.43
CA VAL A 220 39.25 -27.52 -5.20
C VAL A 220 38.82 -28.63 -4.26
N ARG A 221 37.60 -29.12 -4.35
CA ARG A 221 36.98 -30.16 -3.48
C ARG A 221 36.91 -29.76 -2.00
N ASP A 222 36.91 -28.46 -1.70
CA ASP A 222 36.72 -27.94 -0.36
C ASP A 222 35.23 -27.69 -0.08
N ARG A 223 34.72 -28.30 0.98
CA ARG A 223 33.30 -28.20 1.39
C ARG A 223 32.85 -26.78 1.73
N LEU A 224 33.79 -25.88 2.00
CA LEU A 224 33.49 -24.47 2.27
C LEU A 224 32.72 -23.82 1.12
N TYR A 225 33.11 -24.11 -0.12
CA TYR A 225 32.42 -23.58 -1.31
C TYR A 225 31.00 -24.14 -1.44
N LEU A 226 30.76 -25.39 -1.04
CA LEU A 226 29.42 -25.96 -1.04
C LEU A 226 28.51 -25.30 0.00
N TYR A 227 29.03 -25.04 1.22
CA TYR A 227 28.27 -24.32 2.25
C TYR A 227 27.94 -22.89 1.82
N TYR A 228 28.87 -22.20 1.18
CA TYR A 228 28.62 -20.87 0.63
C TYR A 228 27.56 -20.89 -0.47
N THR A 229 27.63 -21.85 -1.39
CA THR A 229 26.59 -22.02 -2.44
C THR A 229 25.22 -22.26 -1.81
N ALA A 230 25.12 -23.15 -0.82
CA ALA A 230 23.86 -23.43 -0.10
C ALA A 230 23.33 -22.18 0.60
N PHE A 231 24.19 -21.39 1.23
CA PHE A 231 23.82 -20.12 1.87
C PHE A 231 23.25 -19.11 0.85
N VAL A 232 23.93 -18.92 -0.30
CA VAL A 232 23.49 -18.00 -1.34
C VAL A 232 22.15 -18.42 -1.91
N CYS A 233 21.96 -19.74 -2.18
CA CYS A 233 20.69 -20.27 -2.67
C CYS A 233 19.55 -20.09 -1.65
N SER A 234 19.81 -20.35 -0.38
CA SER A 234 18.81 -20.16 0.68
C SER A 234 18.45 -18.69 0.86
N PHE A 235 19.43 -17.79 0.79
CA PHE A 235 19.19 -16.35 0.88
C PHE A 235 18.40 -15.84 -0.34
N LEU A 236 18.71 -16.31 -1.55
CA LEU A 236 17.96 -15.98 -2.75
C LEU A 236 16.51 -16.45 -2.65
N PHE A 237 16.28 -17.67 -2.19
CA PHE A 237 14.96 -18.23 -2.00
C PHE A 237 14.16 -17.44 -0.95
N PHE A 238 14.78 -17.09 0.19
CA PHE A 238 14.19 -16.23 1.22
C PHE A 238 13.77 -14.88 0.63
N HIS A 239 14.65 -14.25 -0.13
CA HIS A 239 14.36 -12.95 -0.76
C HIS A 239 13.19 -13.03 -1.76
N MET A 240 13.12 -14.10 -2.57
CA MET A 240 11.98 -14.34 -3.48
C MET A 240 10.65 -14.52 -2.74
N ASN A 241 10.66 -15.17 -1.57
CA ASN A 241 9.47 -15.30 -0.73
C ASN A 241 9.06 -13.95 -0.18
N PHE A 242 9.98 -13.19 0.39
CA PHE A 242 9.70 -11.88 1.00
C PHE A 242 9.14 -10.87 -0.01
N GLU A 243 9.59 -10.91 -1.27
CA GLU A 243 9.04 -10.09 -2.35
C GLU A 243 7.73 -10.64 -2.97
N GLY A 244 7.26 -11.81 -2.55
CA GLY A 244 6.09 -12.48 -3.12
C GLY A 244 6.32 -13.10 -4.51
N SER A 245 7.55 -13.02 -5.06
CA SER A 245 7.88 -13.59 -6.37
C SER A 245 7.85 -15.11 -6.35
N ALA A 246 8.27 -15.74 -5.25
CA ALA A 246 8.27 -17.20 -5.11
C ALA A 246 6.86 -17.78 -5.25
N PHE A 247 5.85 -17.11 -4.71
CA PHE A 247 4.45 -17.52 -4.83
C PHE A 247 4.04 -17.64 -6.31
N GLY A 248 4.31 -16.61 -7.11
CA GLY A 248 3.94 -16.62 -8.52
C GLY A 248 4.69 -17.64 -9.38
N TYR A 249 5.93 -18.01 -9.03
CA TYR A 249 6.77 -18.91 -9.86
C TYR A 249 6.68 -20.38 -9.44
N PHE A 250 6.60 -20.69 -8.13
CA PHE A 250 6.74 -22.07 -7.65
C PHE A 250 5.41 -22.72 -7.25
N TRP A 251 4.44 -21.93 -6.73
CA TRP A 251 3.16 -22.49 -6.27
C TRP A 251 1.97 -21.53 -6.45
N PRO A 252 1.71 -21.01 -7.66
CA PRO A 252 0.72 -19.94 -7.91
C PRO A 252 -0.70 -20.28 -7.46
N ASP A 253 -1.07 -21.56 -7.45
CA ASP A 253 -2.42 -22.03 -7.12
C ASP A 253 -2.54 -22.60 -5.71
N LYS A 254 -1.50 -22.42 -4.86
CA LYS A 254 -1.45 -22.97 -3.50
C LYS A 254 -1.15 -21.91 -2.45
N PRO A 255 -2.11 -21.03 -2.12
CA PRO A 255 -1.91 -19.99 -1.13
C PRO A 255 -1.57 -20.53 0.26
N GLU A 256 -2.01 -21.75 0.60
CA GLU A 256 -1.69 -22.42 1.86
C GLU A 256 -0.18 -22.66 2.02
N LEU A 257 0.53 -23.01 0.93
CA LEU A 257 1.98 -23.14 0.96
C LEU A 257 2.67 -21.78 1.14
N ASN A 258 2.11 -20.73 0.54
CA ASN A 258 2.62 -19.38 0.71
C ASN A 258 2.53 -18.94 2.17
N ALA A 259 1.39 -19.15 2.82
CA ALA A 259 1.18 -18.85 4.23
C ALA A 259 2.14 -19.60 5.18
N PHE A 260 2.61 -20.79 4.80
CA PHE A 260 3.59 -21.54 5.59
C PHE A 260 5.03 -21.03 5.38
N MET A 261 5.34 -20.45 4.22
CA MET A 261 6.69 -20.04 3.82
C MET A 261 7.04 -18.59 4.19
N VAL A 262 6.04 -17.75 4.46
CA VAL A 262 6.15 -16.36 4.87
C VAL A 262 5.92 -16.21 6.36
#